data_38449871c52a2c8a1952746744030941
#
_entry.id   38449871c52a2c8a1952746744030941
#
_cell.length_a   1.000
_cell.length_b   1.000
_cell.length_c   1.000
_cell.angle_alpha   90.00
_cell.angle_beta   90.00
_cell.angle_gamma   90.00
#
_symmetry.space_group_name_H-M   'P 1'
#
loop_
_entity.id
_entity.type
_entity.pdbx_description
1 polymer ?
#
loop_
_entity_poly.entity_id
_entity_poly.type
_entity_poly.pdbx_seq_one_letter_code
_entity_poly.pdbx_strand_id
1 'polypeptide(L)'
;MLSQQKIEEFKKQIEGDILTQRFWREIYSTDASLYKFVPELVVLPKTKHDIQKTVKFAKENKIGITCRAAGTSVAGTAVGPGIIIDITRYFDQVLEIGSDNNGISFIRTQPGVIYDDLQAKLAERGLFLPPVPASSRACMIGGNVATKACGGGAVKYGTLDDFMLAVEFVDADGDIVNTETGFGVEKFKAKLEALRKKILNDKESMDIINRKADVQNASTYNIFAFDKYADTNELIAHLMMGSIGTLGIFTEIKLRVNPKPAEKPVSWAVFLSDLYQIDNFIKEVKRLGCCGVELIDKVSLELAASCFPMLGISKEAEGMFIVQFDEKIEATLREFESSLKNFKLVGEVIKDADKMVKIWELRKCLLPLTAKFSPTTKPLVSIDDVGVRTKDIPDLLKDLRKIFKDLNMEVALYGHAGTGTIHIDPVIEASTTKHIKTIKKIADKVYKAVFRYDGTISTEHGGGRCRSMYLKDEWGNKIYKYLQEIKKIFDSEDTLNPSTMFNTDKKKIYDDIKLPIKPLGAEEWPCMECAYCQNKCPAWISAKKGETGPKQFKNLIRYRILDVKEGDPEIAEIDEQIRRCILCGNCTKTCETIVGAKLKEFNENYRNNKVKG
;
A
#
# COMPACT_ATOMS: atom_id res chain seq x y z
N MET A 1 2.81 -3.55 30.05
CA MET A 1 1.42 -3.04 30.04
C MET A 1 1.33 -1.75 30.83
N LEU A 2 0.65 -0.76 30.32
CA LEU A 2 0.36 0.50 31.00
C LEU A 2 -0.57 0.27 32.21
N SER A 3 -0.32 0.95 33.34
CA SER A 3 -1.27 0.93 34.45
C SER A 3 -2.52 1.75 34.10
N GLN A 4 -3.67 1.37 34.66
CA GLN A 4 -4.92 2.09 34.47
C GLN A 4 -4.80 3.56 34.89
N GLN A 5 -4.07 3.83 35.99
CA GLN A 5 -3.83 5.19 36.47
C GLN A 5 -3.12 6.05 35.41
N LYS A 6 -2.03 5.54 34.80
CA LYS A 6 -1.31 6.25 33.74
C LYS A 6 -2.18 6.55 32.53
N ILE A 7 -3.04 5.59 32.15
CA ILE A 7 -3.99 5.78 31.05
C ILE A 7 -5.00 6.88 31.35
N GLU A 8 -5.57 6.91 32.58
CA GLU A 8 -6.52 7.94 32.97
C GLU A 8 -5.89 9.34 33.10
N GLU A 9 -4.64 9.41 33.54
CA GLU A 9 -3.87 10.67 33.55
C GLU A 9 -3.58 11.16 32.13
N PHE A 10 -3.26 10.26 31.22
CA PHE A 10 -3.02 10.58 29.81
C PHE A 10 -4.30 11.02 29.11
N LYS A 11 -5.45 10.37 29.36
CA LYS A 11 -6.74 10.77 28.81
C LYS A 11 -7.10 12.24 29.09
N LYS A 12 -6.73 12.74 30.28
CA LYS A 12 -7.00 14.15 30.65
C LYS A 12 -6.20 15.17 29.84
N GLN A 13 -5.14 14.72 29.17
CA GLN A 13 -4.24 15.59 28.40
C GLN A 13 -4.62 15.64 26.91
N ILE A 14 -5.42 14.70 26.42
CA ILE A 14 -5.78 14.53 25.00
C ILE A 14 -7.16 15.11 24.76
N GLU A 15 -7.31 15.93 23.70
CA GLU A 15 -8.59 16.45 23.23
C GLU A 15 -9.35 15.43 22.35
N GLY A 16 -8.62 14.55 21.71
CA GLY A 16 -9.14 13.45 20.90
C GLY A 16 -9.66 12.28 21.73
N ASP A 17 -9.84 11.13 21.09
CA ASP A 17 -10.38 9.94 21.74
C ASP A 17 -9.27 8.94 22.06
N ILE A 18 -9.41 8.24 23.20
CA ILE A 18 -8.53 7.13 23.57
C ILE A 18 -9.37 5.89 23.80
N LEU A 19 -9.15 4.84 22.99
CA LEU A 19 -9.85 3.58 23.03
C LEU A 19 -8.99 2.53 23.75
N THR A 20 -9.50 2.02 24.88
CA THR A 20 -8.74 1.10 25.76
C THR A 20 -9.41 -0.27 25.91
N GLN A 21 -10.71 -0.37 25.71
CA GLN A 21 -11.43 -1.63 25.80
C GLN A 21 -10.89 -2.65 24.79
N ARG A 22 -10.90 -3.91 25.17
CA ARG A 22 -10.32 -5.01 24.39
C ARG A 22 -10.92 -5.10 22.98
N PHE A 23 -12.20 -4.97 22.84
CA PHE A 23 -12.88 -5.08 21.54
C PHE A 23 -12.49 -3.95 20.57
N TRP A 24 -12.27 -2.70 21.05
CA TRP A 24 -11.72 -1.63 20.21
C TRP A 24 -10.32 -1.97 19.74
N ARG A 25 -9.47 -2.46 20.63
CA ARG A 25 -8.08 -2.84 20.32
C ARG A 25 -8.03 -3.98 19.29
N GLU A 26 -8.99 -4.91 19.34
CA GLU A 26 -9.14 -5.98 18.33
C GLU A 26 -9.51 -5.44 16.95
N ILE A 27 -10.31 -4.37 16.84
CA ILE A 27 -10.60 -3.71 15.56
C ILE A 27 -9.32 -3.21 14.89
N TYR A 28 -8.39 -2.68 15.67
CA TYR A 28 -7.13 -2.13 15.18
C TYR A 28 -5.99 -3.15 15.09
N SER A 29 -6.25 -4.39 15.47
CA SER A 29 -5.21 -5.43 15.49
C SER A 29 -4.76 -5.91 14.12
N THR A 30 -5.50 -5.60 13.06
CA THR A 30 -5.23 -6.09 11.70
C THR A 30 -5.22 -4.96 10.67
N ASP A 31 -4.48 -5.16 9.59
CA ASP A 31 -4.53 -4.38 8.35
C ASP A 31 -4.73 -5.34 7.15
N ALA A 32 -4.45 -4.90 5.92
CA ALA A 32 -4.57 -5.79 4.75
C ALA A 32 -3.42 -6.82 4.63
N SER A 33 -2.43 -6.77 5.52
CA SER A 33 -1.31 -7.72 5.55
C SER A 33 -1.66 -9.03 6.26
N LEU A 34 -0.67 -9.90 6.39
CA LEU A 34 -0.79 -11.18 7.09
C LEU A 34 -0.68 -11.07 8.63
N TYR A 35 -0.45 -9.87 9.19
CA TYR A 35 -0.12 -9.70 10.60
C TYR A 35 -1.34 -9.40 11.47
N LYS A 36 -1.25 -9.81 12.75
CA LYS A 36 -2.18 -9.42 13.81
C LYS A 36 -1.40 -9.02 15.07
N PHE A 37 -1.53 -7.75 15.48
CA PHE A 37 -1.00 -7.23 16.74
C PHE A 37 -2.10 -6.50 17.49
N VAL A 38 -2.47 -6.96 18.67
CA VAL A 38 -3.43 -6.24 19.51
C VAL A 38 -2.70 -5.11 20.22
N PRO A 39 -3.01 -3.84 19.92
CA PRO A 39 -2.30 -2.70 20.53
C PRO A 39 -2.61 -2.57 22.02
N GLU A 40 -1.75 -1.87 22.76
CA GLU A 40 -1.99 -1.48 24.16
C GLU A 40 -3.19 -0.53 24.28
N LEU A 41 -3.24 0.48 23.40
CA LEU A 41 -4.35 1.42 23.27
C LEU A 41 -4.37 2.06 21.88
N VAL A 42 -5.47 2.73 21.55
CA VAL A 42 -5.62 3.49 20.31
C VAL A 42 -5.93 4.93 20.64
N VAL A 43 -5.21 5.86 20.01
CA VAL A 43 -5.44 7.31 20.12
C VAL A 43 -5.96 7.82 18.79
N LEU A 44 -7.09 8.53 18.80
CA LEU A 44 -7.61 9.27 17.67
C LEU A 44 -7.37 10.76 17.93
N PRO A 45 -6.22 11.30 17.54
CA PRO A 45 -5.83 12.67 17.86
C PRO A 45 -6.73 13.66 17.14
N LYS A 46 -7.17 14.70 17.84
CA LYS A 46 -7.97 15.79 17.28
C LYS A 46 -7.10 16.94 16.79
N THR A 47 -5.97 17.13 17.43
CA THR A 47 -5.02 18.18 17.14
C THR A 47 -3.60 17.63 17.00
N LYS A 48 -2.70 18.40 16.38
CA LYS A 48 -1.27 18.05 16.34
C LYS A 48 -0.64 18.02 17.74
N HIS A 49 -1.19 18.75 18.70
CA HIS A 49 -0.76 18.69 20.10
C HIS A 49 -1.09 17.35 20.75
N ASP A 50 -2.19 16.71 20.37
CA ASP A 50 -2.49 15.35 20.83
C ASP A 50 -1.44 14.34 20.33
N ILE A 51 -0.99 14.51 19.08
CA ILE A 51 0.09 13.68 18.53
C ILE A 51 1.39 13.91 19.32
N GLN A 52 1.77 15.17 19.57
CA GLN A 52 2.96 15.52 20.36
C GLN A 52 2.91 14.89 21.75
N LYS A 53 1.79 15.03 22.46
CA LYS A 53 1.60 14.45 23.80
C LYS A 53 1.64 12.93 23.78
N THR A 54 1.07 12.31 22.72
CA THR A 54 1.10 10.85 22.56
C THR A 54 2.53 10.35 22.35
N VAL A 55 3.33 11.06 21.54
CA VAL A 55 4.74 10.69 21.31
C VAL A 55 5.54 10.81 22.63
N LYS A 56 5.40 11.91 23.37
CA LYS A 56 6.06 12.10 24.67
C LYS A 56 5.66 11.03 25.68
N PHE A 57 4.36 10.75 25.79
CA PHE A 57 3.84 9.69 26.64
C PHE A 57 4.40 8.30 26.29
N ALA A 58 4.46 7.99 25.01
CA ALA A 58 5.01 6.71 24.54
C ALA A 58 6.51 6.58 24.86
N LYS A 59 7.28 7.63 24.64
CA LYS A 59 8.71 7.70 24.93
C LYS A 59 8.99 7.52 26.43
N GLU A 60 8.29 8.25 27.29
CA GLU A 60 8.39 8.15 28.75
C GLU A 60 8.08 6.73 29.27
N ASN A 61 7.15 6.05 28.62
CA ASN A 61 6.74 4.70 29.00
C ASN A 61 7.44 3.58 28.20
N LYS A 62 8.37 3.93 27.30
CA LYS A 62 9.11 3.00 26.42
C LYS A 62 8.19 2.09 25.63
N ILE A 63 7.15 2.68 25.01
CA ILE A 63 6.15 1.98 24.22
C ILE A 63 6.26 2.47 22.77
N GLY A 64 6.28 1.53 21.83
CA GLY A 64 6.29 1.86 20.40
C GLY A 64 4.98 2.47 19.94
N ILE A 65 5.05 3.35 18.94
CA ILE A 65 3.90 3.96 18.26
C ILE A 65 3.81 3.43 16.84
N THR A 66 2.61 3.11 16.38
CA THR A 66 2.32 2.87 14.96
C THR A 66 1.27 3.87 14.50
N CYS A 67 1.63 4.76 13.57
CA CYS A 67 0.67 5.64 12.93
C CYS A 67 -0.13 4.86 11.88
N ARG A 68 -1.45 5.06 11.86
CA ARG A 68 -2.38 4.36 11.00
C ARG A 68 -3.29 5.32 10.27
N ALA A 69 -3.35 5.20 8.95
CA ALA A 69 -4.38 5.76 8.08
C ALA A 69 -5.46 4.70 7.81
N ALA A 70 -5.86 4.45 6.58
CA ALA A 70 -6.92 3.50 6.23
C ALA A 70 -6.62 2.02 6.57
N GLY A 71 -5.38 1.67 6.91
CA GLY A 71 -4.97 0.28 7.17
C GLY A 71 -5.07 -0.61 5.94
N THR A 72 -4.79 -0.06 4.75
CA THR A 72 -4.74 -0.79 3.46
C THR A 72 -3.37 -1.40 3.19
N SER A 73 -2.40 -1.24 4.10
CA SER A 73 -1.05 -1.79 3.95
C SER A 73 -1.08 -3.31 3.84
N VAL A 74 -0.43 -3.85 2.81
CA VAL A 74 -0.20 -5.29 2.62
C VAL A 74 1.13 -5.76 3.24
N ALA A 75 1.95 -4.81 3.71
CA ALA A 75 3.29 -5.07 4.25
C ALA A 75 3.36 -5.05 5.81
N GLY A 76 2.22 -4.90 6.51
CA GLY A 76 2.18 -4.86 7.98
C GLY A 76 2.72 -3.57 8.58
N THR A 77 2.56 -2.44 7.90
CA THR A 77 3.07 -1.15 8.35
C THR A 77 2.11 -0.39 9.25
N ALA A 78 0.82 -0.78 9.25
CA ALA A 78 -0.25 -0.08 9.97
C ALA A 78 -0.75 -0.84 11.22
N VAL A 79 0.03 -1.80 11.72
CA VAL A 79 -0.26 -2.61 12.92
C VAL A 79 0.97 -2.71 13.82
N GLY A 80 0.74 -2.75 15.13
CA GLY A 80 1.79 -2.87 16.12
C GLY A 80 1.25 -3.12 17.53
N PRO A 81 2.06 -3.65 18.44
CA PRO A 81 1.62 -4.01 19.79
C PRO A 81 1.50 -2.82 20.75
N GLY A 82 2.10 -1.68 20.42
CA GLY A 82 2.12 -0.49 21.27
C GLY A 82 0.90 0.41 21.12
N ILE A 83 1.11 1.70 20.95
CA ILE A 83 0.06 2.69 20.73
C ILE A 83 -0.22 2.81 19.24
N ILE A 84 -1.48 2.65 18.83
CA ILE A 84 -1.92 3.04 17.48
C ILE A 84 -2.37 4.51 17.52
N ILE A 85 -1.81 5.34 16.64
CA ILE A 85 -2.33 6.69 16.36
C ILE A 85 -3.14 6.61 15.07
N ASP A 86 -4.45 6.72 15.17
CA ASP A 86 -5.36 6.72 14.02
C ASP A 86 -5.70 8.15 13.60
N ILE A 87 -5.22 8.54 12.40
CA ILE A 87 -5.41 9.88 11.85
C ILE A 87 -6.69 10.03 11.01
N THR A 88 -7.49 8.97 10.89
CA THR A 88 -8.60 8.94 9.91
C THR A 88 -9.77 9.81 10.29
N ARG A 89 -9.97 10.07 11.59
CA ARG A 89 -11.17 10.71 12.11
C ARG A 89 -11.14 12.24 12.04
N TYR A 90 -10.01 12.84 12.38
CA TYR A 90 -9.90 14.28 12.58
C TYR A 90 -8.88 14.98 11.69
N PHE A 91 -7.99 14.25 11.02
CA PHE A 91 -6.98 14.79 10.11
C PHE A 91 -7.37 14.58 8.64
N ASP A 92 -8.60 14.95 8.27
CA ASP A 92 -9.21 14.65 6.98
C ASP A 92 -9.55 15.88 6.12
N GLN A 93 -8.89 17.02 6.39
CA GLN A 93 -9.17 18.27 5.69
C GLN A 93 -8.20 18.51 4.53
N VAL A 94 -8.75 18.94 3.39
CA VAL A 94 -7.99 19.69 2.37
C VAL A 94 -7.90 21.12 2.84
N LEU A 95 -6.67 21.59 3.12
CA LEU A 95 -6.42 22.90 3.73
C LEU A 95 -6.35 24.01 2.70
N GLU A 96 -5.70 23.72 1.55
CA GLU A 96 -5.48 24.71 0.50
C GLU A 96 -5.30 24.06 -0.87
N ILE A 97 -5.82 24.67 -1.92
CA ILE A 97 -5.49 24.40 -3.32
C ILE A 97 -5.13 25.75 -3.95
N GLY A 98 -3.89 25.92 -4.39
CA GLY A 98 -3.37 27.17 -4.87
C GLY A 98 -2.25 27.01 -5.89
N SER A 99 -1.58 28.13 -6.18
CA SER A 99 -0.34 28.18 -6.96
C SER A 99 0.67 29.03 -6.20
N ASP A 100 1.93 28.62 -6.25
CA ASP A 100 3.01 29.41 -5.67
C ASP A 100 3.43 30.60 -6.56
N ASN A 101 4.41 31.37 -6.11
CA ASN A 101 4.92 32.54 -6.84
C ASN A 101 5.58 32.18 -8.18
N ASN A 102 5.92 30.91 -8.41
CA ASN A 102 6.50 30.40 -9.65
C ASN A 102 5.43 29.81 -10.58
N GLY A 103 4.15 29.88 -10.19
CA GLY A 103 3.03 29.31 -10.96
C GLY A 103 2.85 27.81 -10.78
N ILE A 104 3.54 27.16 -9.83
CA ILE A 104 3.39 25.74 -9.55
C ILE A 104 2.09 25.52 -8.77
N SER A 105 1.14 24.80 -9.37
CA SER A 105 -0.10 24.43 -8.70
C SER A 105 0.16 23.38 -7.62
N PHE A 106 -0.46 23.54 -6.46
CA PHE A 106 -0.28 22.63 -5.33
C PHE A 106 -1.58 22.38 -4.56
N ILE A 107 -1.57 21.31 -3.80
CA ILE A 107 -2.55 21.02 -2.75
C ILE A 107 -1.83 20.87 -1.41
N ARG A 108 -2.39 21.49 -0.36
CA ARG A 108 -2.03 21.27 1.05
C ARG A 108 -3.16 20.50 1.71
N THR A 109 -2.85 19.39 2.34
CA THR A 109 -3.85 18.48 2.90
C THR A 109 -3.36 17.85 4.20
N GLN A 110 -4.30 17.46 5.03
CA GLN A 110 -4.03 16.59 6.17
C GLN A 110 -3.89 15.12 5.72
N PRO A 111 -3.17 14.29 6.47
CA PRO A 111 -2.81 12.93 6.05
C PRO A 111 -3.98 11.95 5.96
N GLY A 112 -5.11 12.20 6.61
CA GLY A 112 -6.30 11.34 6.63
C GLY A 112 -7.28 11.59 5.48
N VAL A 113 -6.97 12.47 4.53
CA VAL A 113 -7.80 12.68 3.34
C VAL A 113 -7.73 11.45 2.43
N ILE A 114 -8.89 10.93 2.02
CA ILE A 114 -8.99 9.82 1.07
C ILE A 114 -8.56 10.30 -0.31
N TYR A 115 -7.80 9.46 -1.03
CA TYR A 115 -7.24 9.82 -2.31
C TYR A 115 -8.29 10.25 -3.35
N ASP A 116 -9.37 9.46 -3.52
CA ASP A 116 -10.44 9.80 -4.48
C ASP A 116 -11.21 11.07 -4.08
N ASP A 117 -11.37 11.36 -2.79
CA ASP A 117 -12.00 12.59 -2.30
C ASP A 117 -11.13 13.82 -2.62
N LEU A 118 -9.80 13.68 -2.48
CA LEU A 118 -8.84 14.70 -2.89
C LEU A 118 -8.91 14.94 -4.40
N GLN A 119 -8.94 13.88 -5.22
CA GLN A 119 -9.06 13.98 -6.67
C GLN A 119 -10.36 14.69 -7.09
N ALA A 120 -11.47 14.41 -6.43
CA ALA A 120 -12.74 15.09 -6.70
C ALA A 120 -12.63 16.60 -6.48
N LYS A 121 -12.01 17.03 -5.37
CA LYS A 121 -11.78 18.45 -5.10
C LYS A 121 -10.82 19.13 -6.08
N LEU A 122 -9.77 18.43 -6.51
CA LEU A 122 -8.85 18.92 -7.54
C LEU A 122 -9.54 19.08 -8.90
N ALA A 123 -10.41 18.11 -9.25
CA ALA A 123 -11.13 18.11 -10.52
C ALA A 123 -12.07 19.33 -10.68
N GLU A 124 -12.63 19.87 -9.58
CA GLU A 124 -13.44 21.11 -9.57
C GLU A 124 -12.64 22.33 -10.05
N ARG A 125 -11.31 22.26 -9.98
CA ARG A 125 -10.39 23.32 -10.42
C ARG A 125 -9.60 22.96 -11.69
N GLY A 126 -9.99 21.88 -12.39
CA GLY A 126 -9.29 21.41 -13.58
C GLY A 126 -7.91 20.84 -13.30
N LEU A 127 -7.64 20.41 -12.05
CA LEU A 127 -6.39 19.86 -11.59
C LEU A 127 -6.53 18.36 -11.27
N PHE A 128 -5.40 17.67 -11.17
CA PHE A 128 -5.34 16.28 -10.69
C PHE A 128 -3.96 15.95 -10.11
N LEU A 129 -3.90 14.94 -9.25
CA LEU A 129 -2.68 14.33 -8.74
C LEU A 129 -2.41 13.03 -9.51
N PRO A 130 -1.40 12.95 -10.39
CA PRO A 130 -1.25 11.85 -11.34
C PRO A 130 -1.00 10.45 -10.78
N PRO A 131 -0.19 10.25 -9.71
CA PRO A 131 0.07 8.92 -9.18
C PRO A 131 -1.17 8.33 -8.49
N VAL A 132 -1.96 7.53 -9.20
CA VAL A 132 -3.22 6.94 -8.70
C VAL A 132 -2.99 5.50 -8.24
N PRO A 133 -2.93 5.23 -6.92
CA PRO A 133 -2.82 3.87 -6.41
C PRO A 133 -4.06 3.03 -6.73
N ALA A 134 -3.91 1.72 -6.88
CA ALA A 134 -5.05 0.82 -7.08
C ALA A 134 -6.07 0.89 -5.93
N SER A 135 -5.62 1.23 -4.72
CA SER A 135 -6.45 1.40 -3.51
C SER A 135 -7.06 2.80 -3.35
N SER A 136 -7.03 3.68 -4.36
CA SER A 136 -7.40 5.10 -4.29
C SER A 136 -8.75 5.38 -3.61
N ARG A 137 -9.71 4.47 -3.76
CA ARG A 137 -11.04 4.57 -3.10
C ARG A 137 -11.00 4.48 -1.59
N ALA A 138 -9.92 3.96 -1.01
CA ALA A 138 -9.82 3.70 0.43
C ALA A 138 -8.55 4.26 1.05
N CYS A 139 -7.42 4.28 0.32
CA CYS A 139 -6.16 4.77 0.85
C CYS A 139 -6.21 6.28 1.09
N MET A 140 -5.37 6.73 2.02
CA MET A 140 -5.28 8.12 2.44
C MET A 140 -3.90 8.69 2.11
N ILE A 141 -3.84 10.00 1.91
CA ILE A 141 -2.63 10.69 1.44
C ILE A 141 -1.43 10.43 2.35
N GLY A 142 -1.59 10.45 3.68
CA GLY A 142 -0.50 10.16 4.62
C GLY A 142 0.08 8.76 4.46
N GLY A 143 -0.79 7.76 4.23
CA GLY A 143 -0.36 6.39 3.93
C GLY A 143 0.38 6.30 2.59
N ASN A 144 -0.13 6.99 1.56
CA ASN A 144 0.47 7.00 0.22
C ASN A 144 1.87 7.64 0.22
N VAL A 145 2.04 8.76 0.95
CA VAL A 145 3.34 9.39 1.16
C VAL A 145 4.28 8.46 1.94
N ALA A 146 3.78 7.89 3.03
CA ALA A 146 4.58 6.99 3.87
C ALA A 146 5.06 5.72 3.15
N THR A 147 4.36 5.26 2.10
CA THR A 147 4.77 4.09 1.29
C THR A 147 5.39 4.46 -0.06
N LYS A 148 5.49 5.77 -0.38
CA LYS A 148 5.92 6.23 -1.72
C LYS A 148 5.05 5.63 -2.82
N ALA A 149 3.73 5.62 -2.58
CA ALA A 149 2.76 5.00 -3.46
C ALA A 149 2.81 5.57 -4.88
N CYS A 150 2.49 4.75 -5.84
CA CYS A 150 2.35 5.11 -7.24
C CYS A 150 1.15 4.38 -7.88
N GLY A 151 1.25 3.94 -9.11
CA GLY A 151 0.25 3.20 -9.87
C GLY A 151 0.62 3.18 -11.34
N GLY A 152 -0.25 2.65 -12.17
CA GLY A 152 -0.02 2.48 -13.61
C GLY A 152 0.42 3.74 -14.36
N GLY A 153 0.03 4.92 -13.89
CA GLY A 153 0.43 6.22 -14.45
C GLY A 153 1.89 6.63 -14.19
N ALA A 154 2.60 5.90 -13.33
CA ALA A 154 3.98 6.25 -12.98
C ALA A 154 4.94 6.22 -14.18
N VAL A 155 4.62 5.50 -15.24
CA VAL A 155 5.40 5.47 -16.49
C VAL A 155 5.53 6.85 -17.15
N LYS A 156 4.52 7.71 -17.04
CA LYS A 156 4.50 9.07 -17.57
C LYS A 156 4.75 10.12 -16.49
N TYR A 157 4.11 9.95 -15.35
CA TYR A 157 4.01 11.00 -14.35
C TYR A 157 4.98 10.83 -13.18
N GLY A 158 5.62 9.66 -13.04
CA GLY A 158 6.45 9.36 -11.89
C GLY A 158 5.67 8.89 -10.67
N THR A 159 6.29 8.94 -9.51
CA THR A 159 5.74 8.53 -8.20
C THR A 159 5.32 9.75 -7.38
N LEU A 160 4.71 9.55 -6.21
CA LEU A 160 4.41 10.67 -5.30
C LEU A 160 5.66 11.46 -4.87
N ASP A 161 6.84 10.86 -4.91
CA ASP A 161 8.11 11.56 -4.64
C ASP A 161 8.34 12.74 -5.59
N ASP A 162 7.97 12.59 -6.85
CA ASP A 162 8.10 13.64 -7.87
C ASP A 162 7.11 14.80 -7.67
N PHE A 163 6.14 14.63 -6.79
CA PHE A 163 5.12 15.62 -6.44
C PHE A 163 5.30 16.22 -5.05
N MET A 164 6.24 15.72 -4.24
CA MET A 164 6.49 16.24 -2.90
C MET A 164 7.05 17.66 -2.95
N LEU A 165 6.42 18.58 -2.22
CA LEU A 165 6.89 19.95 -2.04
C LEU A 165 7.33 20.21 -0.60
N ALA A 166 6.50 19.81 0.38
CA ALA A 166 6.81 20.00 1.80
C ALA A 166 5.95 19.10 2.69
N VAL A 167 6.42 18.87 3.91
CA VAL A 167 5.69 18.16 4.96
C VAL A 167 5.81 18.87 6.30
N GLU A 168 4.73 18.80 7.09
CA GLU A 168 4.78 19.04 8.54
C GLU A 168 4.56 17.70 9.24
N PHE A 169 5.35 17.40 10.25
CA PHE A 169 5.25 16.17 11.02
C PHE A 169 5.66 16.38 12.48
N VAL A 170 5.20 15.48 13.34
CA VAL A 170 5.70 15.34 14.71
C VAL A 170 6.81 14.29 14.71
N ASP A 171 7.98 14.64 15.22
CA ASP A 171 9.14 13.74 15.31
C ASP A 171 9.11 12.82 16.53
N ALA A 172 10.15 11.99 16.70
CA ALA A 172 10.26 11.04 17.81
C ALA A 172 10.44 11.68 19.21
N ASP A 173 10.72 12.96 19.29
CA ASP A 173 10.79 13.73 20.54
C ASP A 173 9.45 14.42 20.88
N GLY A 174 8.48 14.35 19.98
CA GLY A 174 7.20 15.04 20.10
C GLY A 174 7.26 16.51 19.70
N ASP A 175 8.26 16.91 18.91
CA ASP A 175 8.38 18.27 18.39
C ASP A 175 7.83 18.38 16.97
N ILE A 176 7.27 19.55 16.63
CA ILE A 176 6.82 19.84 15.27
C ILE A 176 8.01 20.18 14.40
N VAL A 177 8.05 19.61 13.22
CA VAL A 177 9.00 19.91 12.15
C VAL A 177 8.23 20.25 10.90
N ASN A 178 8.56 21.39 10.25
CA ASN A 178 7.91 21.85 9.04
C ASN A 178 8.97 22.20 8.00
N THR A 179 9.03 21.43 6.91
CA THR A 179 10.06 21.58 5.88
C THR A 179 9.82 22.78 4.94
N GLU A 180 8.60 23.34 4.89
CA GLU A 180 8.33 24.54 4.10
C GLU A 180 8.88 25.81 4.76
N THR A 181 8.70 25.91 6.08
CA THR A 181 9.15 27.07 6.87
C THR A 181 10.54 26.92 7.45
N GLY A 182 11.10 25.70 7.44
CA GLY A 182 12.35 25.35 8.10
C GLY A 182 12.22 25.18 9.64
N PHE A 183 11.01 25.33 10.19
CA PHE A 183 10.80 25.19 11.63
C PHE A 183 11.15 23.78 12.12
N GLY A 184 12.00 23.66 13.14
CA GLY A 184 12.43 22.39 13.71
C GLY A 184 13.46 21.61 12.89
N VAL A 185 13.80 22.04 11.68
CA VAL A 185 14.74 21.34 10.76
C VAL A 185 16.18 21.38 11.26
N GLU A 186 16.59 22.47 11.92
CA GLU A 186 17.97 22.70 12.33
C GLU A 186 18.57 21.57 13.20
N LYS A 187 17.73 20.89 14.00
CA LYS A 187 18.18 19.76 14.85
C LYS A 187 18.68 18.53 14.06
N PHE A 188 18.30 18.39 12.79
CA PHE A 188 18.71 17.29 11.91
C PHE A 188 19.86 17.67 10.97
N LYS A 189 19.99 18.96 10.64
CA LYS A 189 20.83 19.49 9.58
C LYS A 189 22.26 18.98 9.61
N ALA A 190 23.00 19.24 10.70
CA ALA A 190 24.40 18.85 10.79
C ALA A 190 24.62 17.34 10.61
N LYS A 191 23.72 16.49 11.15
CA LYS A 191 23.81 15.03 11.04
C LYS A 191 23.49 14.56 9.62
N LEU A 192 22.48 15.14 8.96
CA LEU A 192 22.10 14.79 7.58
C LEU A 192 23.18 15.25 6.59
N GLU A 193 23.75 16.45 6.75
CA GLU A 193 24.85 16.93 5.92
C GLU A 193 26.09 16.04 6.05
N ALA A 194 26.44 15.63 7.28
CA ALA A 194 27.56 14.70 7.51
C ALA A 194 27.29 13.33 6.86
N LEU A 195 26.08 12.80 6.99
CA LEU A 195 25.69 11.53 6.35
C LEU A 195 25.69 11.66 4.83
N ARG A 196 25.15 12.76 4.28
CA ARG A 196 25.18 13.06 2.84
C ARG A 196 26.60 13.03 2.30
N LYS A 197 27.52 13.77 2.92
CA LYS A 197 28.94 13.78 2.54
C LYS A 197 29.55 12.38 2.58
N LYS A 198 29.22 11.58 3.58
CA LYS A 198 29.70 10.22 3.75
C LYS A 198 29.20 9.30 2.61
N ILE A 199 27.91 9.37 2.26
CA ILE A 199 27.30 8.57 1.19
C ILE A 199 27.92 8.95 -0.17
N LEU A 200 27.96 10.25 -0.52
CA LEU A 200 28.43 10.73 -1.81
C LEU A 200 29.93 10.45 -2.04
N ASN A 201 30.74 10.35 -0.98
CA ASN A 201 32.14 10.00 -1.07
C ASN A 201 32.42 8.47 -1.09
N ASP A 202 31.42 7.63 -0.81
CA ASP A 202 31.55 6.18 -0.88
C ASP A 202 31.22 5.67 -2.28
N LYS A 203 32.24 5.53 -3.12
CA LYS A 203 32.11 5.08 -4.51
C LYS A 203 31.33 3.77 -4.64
N GLU A 204 31.61 2.78 -3.79
CA GLU A 204 30.93 1.47 -3.85
C GLU A 204 29.41 1.62 -3.61
N SER A 205 29.02 2.44 -2.62
CA SER A 205 27.62 2.71 -2.34
C SER A 205 26.96 3.51 -3.47
N MET A 206 27.63 4.52 -4.00
CA MET A 206 27.13 5.30 -5.14
C MET A 206 26.97 4.46 -6.40
N ASP A 207 27.88 3.52 -6.67
CA ASP A 207 27.74 2.59 -7.79
C ASP A 207 26.49 1.70 -7.66
N ILE A 208 26.15 1.25 -6.44
CA ILE A 208 24.92 0.48 -6.18
C ILE A 208 23.69 1.38 -6.36
N ILE A 209 23.70 2.59 -5.78
CA ILE A 209 22.60 3.55 -5.88
C ILE A 209 22.33 3.87 -7.36
N ASN A 210 23.37 4.18 -8.14
CA ASN A 210 23.26 4.51 -9.56
C ASN A 210 22.72 3.34 -10.40
N ARG A 211 23.15 2.11 -10.13
CA ARG A 211 22.61 0.93 -10.85
C ARG A 211 21.13 0.69 -10.58
N LYS A 212 20.63 1.11 -9.41
CA LYS A 212 19.23 0.97 -9.02
C LYS A 212 18.36 2.20 -9.35
N ALA A 213 18.96 3.29 -9.85
CA ALA A 213 18.23 4.55 -10.11
C ALA A 213 17.12 4.40 -11.16
N ASP A 214 17.27 3.48 -12.11
CA ASP A 214 16.27 3.19 -13.15
C ASP A 214 15.19 2.19 -12.70
N VAL A 215 15.29 1.68 -11.47
CA VAL A 215 14.30 0.77 -10.90
C VAL A 215 13.44 1.53 -9.88
N GLN A 216 12.13 1.62 -10.14
CA GLN A 216 11.21 2.19 -9.15
C GLN A 216 11.36 1.45 -7.83
N ASN A 217 11.62 2.19 -6.74
CA ASN A 217 11.94 1.60 -5.44
C ASN A 217 11.20 2.31 -4.30
N ALA A 218 10.53 1.50 -3.48
CA ALA A 218 9.87 1.91 -2.24
C ALA A 218 10.24 0.97 -1.08
N SER A 219 11.26 0.11 -1.25
CA SER A 219 11.63 -0.92 -0.26
C SER A 219 12.08 -0.35 1.08
N THR A 220 12.62 0.87 1.07
CA THR A 220 13.22 1.53 2.22
C THR A 220 13.16 3.05 2.10
N TYR A 221 13.88 3.78 2.96
CA TYR A 221 14.02 5.22 2.89
C TYR A 221 14.60 5.65 1.53
N ASN A 222 14.19 6.82 1.07
CA ASN A 222 14.62 7.37 -0.22
C ASN A 222 16.11 7.76 -0.19
N ILE A 223 17.00 6.77 -0.26
CA ILE A 223 18.45 6.98 -0.26
C ILE A 223 18.92 7.83 -1.46
N PHE A 224 18.18 7.82 -2.57
CA PHE A 224 18.46 8.63 -3.76
C PHE A 224 18.32 10.13 -3.49
N ALA A 225 17.58 10.53 -2.45
CA ALA A 225 17.40 11.92 -2.06
C ALA A 225 18.72 12.61 -1.66
N PHE A 226 19.69 11.85 -1.16
CA PHE A 226 21.00 12.40 -0.75
C PHE A 226 21.82 12.93 -1.93
N ASP A 227 21.68 12.36 -3.12
CA ASP A 227 22.31 12.88 -4.33
C ASP A 227 21.50 14.01 -4.96
N LYS A 228 20.16 13.85 -4.99
CA LYS A 228 19.25 14.72 -5.71
C LYS A 228 19.02 16.08 -5.02
N TYR A 229 18.97 16.12 -3.68
CA TYR A 229 18.61 17.32 -2.93
C TYR A 229 19.73 17.79 -2.02
N ALA A 230 20.22 19.02 -2.27
CA ALA A 230 21.27 19.66 -1.46
C ALA A 230 20.69 20.42 -0.26
N ASP A 231 19.51 21.01 -0.41
CA ASP A 231 18.79 21.69 0.66
C ASP A 231 18.26 20.69 1.69
N THR A 232 18.46 21.00 2.97
CA THR A 232 18.08 20.08 4.06
C THR A 232 16.56 19.95 4.21
N ASN A 233 15.80 21.01 3.92
CA ASN A 233 14.34 20.95 3.99
C ASN A 233 13.79 20.02 2.92
N GLU A 234 14.28 20.17 1.67
CA GLU A 234 13.93 19.28 0.57
C GLU A 234 14.38 17.83 0.86
N LEU A 235 15.61 17.63 1.33
CA LEU A 235 16.13 16.31 1.70
C LEU A 235 15.22 15.63 2.74
N ILE A 236 14.81 16.33 3.79
CA ILE A 236 13.91 15.77 4.82
C ILE A 236 12.55 15.44 4.21
N ALA A 237 11.94 16.34 3.42
CA ALA A 237 10.64 16.08 2.79
C ALA A 237 10.67 14.81 1.95
N HIS A 238 11.74 14.60 1.19
CA HIS A 238 11.93 13.41 0.34
C HIS A 238 12.38 12.15 1.10
N LEU A 239 13.04 12.27 2.26
CA LEU A 239 13.31 11.14 3.15
C LEU A 239 12.05 10.63 3.85
N MET A 240 11.04 11.49 4.05
CA MET A 240 9.73 11.08 4.57
C MET A 240 8.94 10.20 3.60
N MET A 241 9.25 10.26 2.30
CA MET A 241 8.68 9.36 1.28
C MET A 241 9.21 7.94 1.46
N GLY A 242 8.32 6.99 1.67
CA GLY A 242 8.68 5.59 1.93
C GLY A 242 9.13 5.32 3.37
N SER A 243 8.98 6.29 4.28
CA SER A 243 9.36 6.15 5.69
C SER A 243 8.49 5.16 6.48
N ILE A 244 7.32 4.80 5.98
CA ILE A 244 6.34 3.91 6.64
C ILE A 244 6.07 4.26 8.12
N GLY A 245 6.05 5.57 8.42
CA GLY A 245 5.80 6.08 9.77
C GLY A 245 6.93 5.83 10.78
N THR A 246 8.16 5.58 10.32
CA THR A 246 9.32 5.32 11.19
C THR A 246 10.20 6.53 11.45
N LEU A 247 10.01 7.65 10.71
CA LEU A 247 10.80 8.87 10.84
C LEU A 247 9.99 10.04 11.42
N GLY A 248 8.66 9.98 11.38
CA GLY A 248 7.77 11.03 11.86
C GLY A 248 6.31 10.68 11.62
N ILE A 249 5.40 11.44 12.22
CA ILE A 249 3.95 11.32 12.10
C ILE A 249 3.44 12.58 11.38
N PHE A 250 2.96 12.44 10.16
CA PHE A 250 2.49 13.56 9.34
C PHE A 250 1.30 14.27 9.96
N THR A 251 1.32 15.61 9.90
CA THR A 251 0.20 16.49 10.26
C THR A 251 -0.30 17.28 9.06
N GLU A 252 0.61 17.69 8.15
CA GLU A 252 0.27 18.34 6.89
C GLU A 252 1.22 17.86 5.77
N ILE A 253 0.68 17.80 4.55
CA ILE A 253 1.41 17.39 3.35
C ILE A 253 1.10 18.39 2.23
N LYS A 254 2.13 18.91 1.57
CA LYS A 254 2.02 19.78 0.40
C LYS A 254 2.56 19.06 -0.83
N LEU A 255 1.69 18.86 -1.82
CA LEU A 255 2.03 18.18 -3.07
C LEU A 255 1.80 19.09 -4.26
N ARG A 256 2.69 19.02 -5.24
CA ARG A 256 2.44 19.57 -6.57
C ARG A 256 1.27 18.83 -7.22
N VAL A 257 0.49 19.52 -8.02
CA VAL A 257 -0.59 18.95 -8.82
C VAL A 257 -0.48 19.41 -10.25
N ASN A 258 -1.01 18.63 -11.19
CA ASN A 258 -0.95 18.95 -12.61
C ASN A 258 -2.31 19.45 -13.12
N PRO A 259 -2.33 20.25 -14.21
CA PRO A 259 -3.54 20.44 -14.99
C PRO A 259 -4.08 19.10 -15.49
N LYS A 260 -5.40 18.93 -15.43
CA LYS A 260 -6.06 17.73 -15.95
C LYS A 260 -5.84 17.62 -17.46
N PRO A 261 -5.54 16.44 -17.99
CA PRO A 261 -5.45 16.25 -19.44
C PRO A 261 -6.72 16.75 -20.15
N ALA A 262 -6.53 17.40 -21.30
CA ALA A 262 -7.64 17.95 -22.09
C ALA A 262 -8.55 16.85 -22.65
N GLU A 263 -7.97 15.68 -22.95
CA GLU A 263 -8.68 14.54 -23.49
C GLU A 263 -8.87 13.45 -22.41
N LYS A 264 -9.95 12.68 -22.51
CA LYS A 264 -10.15 11.51 -21.65
C LYS A 264 -9.19 10.41 -22.09
N PRO A 265 -8.48 9.76 -21.15
CA PRO A 265 -7.58 8.66 -21.49
C PRO A 265 -8.29 7.54 -22.24
N VAL A 266 -7.66 7.05 -23.32
CA VAL A 266 -8.12 5.90 -24.12
C VAL A 266 -7.17 4.73 -23.90
N SER A 267 -7.72 3.55 -23.73
CA SER A 267 -6.94 2.32 -23.52
C SER A 267 -7.23 1.30 -24.62
N TRP A 268 -6.18 0.60 -25.04
CA TRP A 268 -6.27 -0.57 -25.91
C TRP A 268 -5.63 -1.78 -25.24
N ALA A 269 -6.16 -2.98 -25.50
CA ALA A 269 -5.53 -4.22 -25.07
C ALA A 269 -4.94 -4.98 -26.26
N VAL A 270 -3.68 -5.40 -26.08
CA VAL A 270 -2.86 -6.06 -27.09
C VAL A 270 -2.33 -7.38 -26.51
N PHE A 271 -2.37 -8.45 -27.30
CA PHE A 271 -1.90 -9.78 -26.90
C PHE A 271 -0.61 -10.12 -27.63
N LEU A 272 0.47 -10.42 -26.89
CA LEU A 272 1.75 -10.87 -27.44
C LEU A 272 1.89 -12.38 -27.28
N SER A 273 2.42 -13.05 -28.32
CA SER A 273 2.79 -14.47 -28.30
C SER A 273 4.24 -14.70 -27.86
N ASP A 274 5.00 -13.64 -27.60
CA ASP A 274 6.42 -13.73 -27.26
C ASP A 274 6.77 -12.68 -26.21
N LEU A 275 7.04 -13.11 -24.98
CA LEU A 275 7.41 -12.23 -23.86
C LEU A 275 8.74 -11.49 -24.10
N TYR A 276 9.65 -12.01 -24.94
CA TYR A 276 10.91 -11.33 -25.21
C TYR A 276 10.78 -10.04 -26.02
N GLN A 277 9.58 -9.74 -26.53
CA GLN A 277 9.27 -8.46 -27.16
C GLN A 277 8.87 -7.37 -26.15
N ILE A 278 8.68 -7.70 -24.86
CA ILE A 278 8.15 -6.77 -23.84
C ILE A 278 8.95 -5.47 -23.78
N ASP A 279 10.28 -5.54 -23.72
CA ASP A 279 11.11 -4.33 -23.59
C ASP A 279 10.97 -3.42 -24.81
N ASN A 280 11.02 -4.00 -26.02
CA ASN A 280 10.82 -3.24 -27.26
C ASN A 280 9.41 -2.65 -27.36
N PHE A 281 8.40 -3.41 -26.92
CA PHE A 281 7.01 -2.95 -26.88
C PHE A 281 6.86 -1.77 -25.90
N ILE A 282 7.42 -1.88 -24.69
CA ILE A 282 7.40 -0.79 -23.69
C ILE A 282 8.14 0.44 -24.20
N LYS A 283 9.29 0.29 -24.83
CA LYS A 283 10.04 1.40 -25.43
C LYS A 283 9.21 2.12 -26.50
N GLU A 284 8.51 1.37 -27.35
CA GLU A 284 7.67 1.95 -28.39
C GLU A 284 6.50 2.73 -27.82
N VAL A 285 5.73 2.14 -26.88
CA VAL A 285 4.58 2.85 -26.29
C VAL A 285 5.01 4.06 -25.45
N LYS A 286 6.18 4.01 -24.82
CA LYS A 286 6.79 5.18 -24.14
C LYS A 286 7.15 6.28 -25.14
N ARG A 287 7.75 5.92 -26.28
CA ARG A 287 8.05 6.87 -27.38
C ARG A 287 6.79 7.59 -27.86
N LEU A 288 5.66 6.89 -27.87
CA LEU A 288 4.36 7.44 -28.25
C LEU A 288 3.67 8.22 -27.12
N GLY A 289 4.29 8.34 -25.95
CA GLY A 289 3.76 9.13 -24.82
C GLY A 289 2.65 8.43 -24.04
N CYS A 290 2.71 7.11 -23.89
CA CYS A 290 1.72 6.38 -23.08
C CYS A 290 1.69 6.91 -21.64
N CYS A 291 0.48 6.96 -21.06
CA CYS A 291 0.30 7.29 -19.64
C CYS A 291 0.07 6.07 -18.75
N GLY A 292 -0.01 4.87 -19.32
CA GLY A 292 -0.12 3.62 -18.58
C GLY A 292 0.25 2.42 -19.45
N VAL A 293 0.97 1.44 -18.87
CA VAL A 293 1.27 0.15 -19.51
C VAL A 293 1.16 -0.94 -18.45
N GLU A 294 0.08 -1.72 -18.52
CA GLU A 294 -0.16 -2.86 -17.64
C GLU A 294 0.16 -4.17 -18.35
N LEU A 295 0.70 -5.13 -17.61
CA LEU A 295 0.92 -6.51 -18.07
C LEU A 295 0.04 -7.47 -17.28
N ILE A 296 -0.54 -8.44 -17.96
CA ILE A 296 -1.18 -9.62 -17.38
C ILE A 296 -0.58 -10.84 -18.06
N ASP A 297 0.06 -11.74 -17.32
CA ASP A 297 0.72 -12.91 -17.90
C ASP A 297 -0.27 -14.03 -18.29
N LYS A 298 0.24 -15.04 -19.00
CA LYS A 298 -0.56 -16.17 -19.50
C LYS A 298 -1.37 -16.87 -18.43
N VAL A 299 -0.75 -17.20 -17.29
CA VAL A 299 -1.44 -17.91 -16.20
C VAL A 299 -2.58 -17.07 -15.65
N SER A 300 -2.32 -15.78 -15.41
CA SER A 300 -3.35 -14.84 -14.97
C SER A 300 -4.47 -14.69 -16.00
N LEU A 301 -4.16 -14.73 -17.31
CA LEU A 301 -5.16 -14.68 -18.39
C LEU A 301 -6.00 -15.97 -18.43
N GLU A 302 -5.41 -17.13 -18.27
CA GLU A 302 -6.13 -18.42 -18.19
C GLU A 302 -7.10 -18.44 -17.01
N LEU A 303 -6.66 -17.94 -15.84
CA LEU A 303 -7.50 -17.76 -14.66
C LEU A 303 -8.67 -16.80 -14.96
N ALA A 304 -8.36 -15.68 -15.62
CA ALA A 304 -9.33 -14.66 -15.97
C ALA A 304 -10.33 -15.13 -17.02
N ALA A 305 -9.91 -15.93 -17.99
CA ALA A 305 -10.76 -16.44 -19.07
C ALA A 305 -11.98 -17.22 -18.55
N SER A 306 -11.83 -17.94 -17.43
CA SER A 306 -12.93 -18.65 -16.77
C SER A 306 -14.01 -17.72 -16.22
N CYS A 307 -13.62 -16.52 -15.75
CA CYS A 307 -14.51 -15.51 -15.18
C CYS A 307 -15.03 -14.48 -16.18
N PHE A 308 -14.31 -14.28 -17.30
CA PHE A 308 -14.60 -13.27 -18.34
C PHE A 308 -14.55 -13.89 -19.75
N PRO A 309 -15.36 -14.93 -20.05
CA PRO A 309 -15.29 -15.63 -21.35
C PRO A 309 -15.63 -14.73 -22.54
N MET A 310 -16.36 -13.62 -22.31
CA MET A 310 -16.74 -12.65 -23.34
C MET A 310 -15.56 -11.82 -23.87
N LEU A 311 -14.38 -11.88 -23.25
CA LEU A 311 -13.23 -11.11 -23.70
C LEU A 311 -12.46 -11.76 -24.85
N GLY A 312 -12.76 -13.02 -25.19
CA GLY A 312 -12.13 -13.72 -26.33
C GLY A 312 -10.61 -13.82 -26.20
N ILE A 313 -10.08 -14.06 -24.98
CA ILE A 313 -8.63 -14.14 -24.71
C ILE A 313 -8.04 -15.28 -25.51
N SER A 314 -7.03 -14.99 -26.35
CA SER A 314 -6.34 -16.00 -27.14
C SER A 314 -5.54 -16.95 -26.25
N LYS A 315 -5.68 -18.24 -26.44
CA LYS A 315 -4.89 -19.29 -25.76
C LYS A 315 -3.41 -19.26 -26.15
N GLU A 316 -3.07 -18.64 -27.27
CA GLU A 316 -1.69 -18.48 -27.74
C GLU A 316 -1.00 -17.27 -27.12
N ALA A 317 -1.73 -16.44 -26.37
CA ALA A 317 -1.17 -15.26 -25.72
C ALA A 317 -0.25 -15.66 -24.56
N GLU A 318 1.00 -15.20 -24.60
CA GLU A 318 1.93 -15.30 -23.48
C GLU A 318 1.73 -14.15 -22.48
N GLY A 319 1.13 -13.04 -22.94
CA GLY A 319 0.74 -11.90 -22.09
C GLY A 319 -0.20 -10.93 -22.82
N MET A 320 -1.03 -10.25 -22.03
CA MET A 320 -1.85 -9.13 -22.45
C MET A 320 -1.27 -7.82 -21.91
N PHE A 321 -1.21 -6.82 -22.79
CA PHE A 321 -0.82 -5.46 -22.42
C PHE A 321 -2.00 -4.53 -22.55
N ILE A 322 -2.28 -3.74 -21.50
CA ILE A 322 -3.22 -2.64 -21.56
C ILE A 322 -2.38 -1.37 -21.68
N VAL A 323 -2.49 -0.69 -22.82
CA VAL A 323 -1.78 0.57 -23.09
C VAL A 323 -2.77 1.72 -23.04
N GLN A 324 -2.41 2.79 -22.36
CA GLN A 324 -3.25 3.96 -22.18
C GLN A 324 -2.55 5.23 -22.66
N PHE A 325 -3.30 6.09 -23.36
CA PHE A 325 -2.87 7.41 -23.84
C PHE A 325 -3.86 8.49 -23.40
N ASP A 326 -3.40 9.68 -23.12
CA ASP A 326 -4.18 10.82 -22.61
C ASP A 326 -3.88 12.16 -23.29
N GLU A 327 -3.08 12.15 -24.36
CA GLU A 327 -2.75 13.33 -25.16
C GLU A 327 -2.72 13.00 -26.65
N LYS A 328 -3.20 13.95 -27.48
CA LYS A 328 -3.21 13.85 -28.96
C LYS A 328 -3.74 12.48 -29.43
N ILE A 329 -4.82 12.02 -28.81
CA ILE A 329 -5.25 10.61 -28.81
C ILE A 329 -5.40 10.08 -30.24
N GLU A 330 -6.08 10.79 -31.14
CA GLU A 330 -6.33 10.31 -32.48
C GLU A 330 -5.05 10.07 -33.30
N ALA A 331 -4.09 11.01 -33.21
CA ALA A 331 -2.81 10.88 -33.90
C ALA A 331 -1.97 9.75 -33.32
N THR A 332 -1.89 9.70 -31.99
CA THR A 332 -1.12 8.70 -31.24
C THR A 332 -1.66 7.29 -31.50
N LEU A 333 -2.98 7.09 -31.51
CA LEU A 333 -3.57 5.77 -31.77
C LEU A 333 -3.34 5.30 -33.20
N ARG A 334 -3.35 6.20 -34.18
CA ARG A 334 -2.99 5.85 -35.58
C ARG A 334 -1.54 5.39 -35.69
N GLU A 335 -0.62 6.10 -35.03
CA GLU A 335 0.80 5.73 -35.01
C GLU A 335 1.03 4.43 -34.25
N PHE A 336 0.37 4.26 -33.10
CA PHE A 336 0.41 3.03 -32.33
C PHE A 336 -0.08 1.83 -33.13
N GLU A 337 -1.24 1.94 -33.79
CA GLU A 337 -1.77 0.89 -34.64
C GLU A 337 -0.79 0.52 -35.77
N SER A 338 -0.16 1.51 -36.41
CA SER A 338 0.87 1.27 -37.41
C SER A 338 2.10 0.56 -36.84
N SER A 339 2.51 0.85 -35.60
CA SER A 339 3.67 0.24 -34.97
C SER A 339 3.43 -1.22 -34.55
N LEU A 340 2.17 -1.62 -34.32
CA LEU A 340 1.81 -2.97 -33.88
C LEU A 340 2.26 -4.07 -34.84
N LYS A 341 2.40 -3.76 -36.16
CA LYS A 341 2.93 -4.69 -37.16
C LYS A 341 4.36 -5.18 -36.91
N ASN A 342 5.10 -4.47 -36.05
CA ASN A 342 6.46 -4.82 -35.68
C ASN A 342 6.54 -5.87 -34.54
N PHE A 343 5.38 -6.28 -34.00
CA PHE A 343 5.27 -7.21 -32.92
C PHE A 343 4.51 -8.47 -33.29
N LYS A 344 4.84 -9.60 -32.64
CA LYS A 344 4.13 -10.88 -32.87
C LYS A 344 2.85 -10.90 -32.05
N LEU A 345 1.79 -10.34 -32.61
CA LEU A 345 0.48 -10.31 -31.99
C LEU A 345 -0.26 -11.63 -32.20
N VAL A 346 -1.16 -11.95 -31.27
CA VAL A 346 -2.14 -13.02 -31.36
C VAL A 346 -3.52 -12.50 -30.95
N GLY A 347 -4.56 -12.99 -31.64
CA GLY A 347 -5.91 -12.48 -31.39
C GLY A 347 -6.12 -11.06 -31.92
N GLU A 348 -7.25 -10.49 -31.57
CA GLU A 348 -7.63 -9.13 -31.96
C GLU A 348 -7.13 -8.10 -30.97
N VAL A 349 -6.71 -6.93 -31.47
CA VAL A 349 -6.48 -5.74 -30.61
C VAL A 349 -7.85 -5.24 -30.13
N ILE A 350 -8.05 -5.21 -28.81
CA ILE A 350 -9.32 -4.75 -28.23
C ILE A 350 -9.27 -3.23 -28.11
N LYS A 351 -10.14 -2.56 -28.89
CA LYS A 351 -10.28 -1.10 -28.94
C LYS A 351 -11.64 -0.62 -28.43
N ASP A 352 -12.61 -1.54 -28.36
CA ASP A 352 -13.98 -1.26 -27.95
C ASP A 352 -14.04 -0.80 -26.50
N ALA A 353 -14.69 0.35 -26.24
CA ALA A 353 -14.71 0.99 -24.93
C ALA A 353 -15.41 0.13 -23.86
N ASP A 354 -16.49 -0.59 -24.20
CA ASP A 354 -17.22 -1.41 -23.26
C ASP A 354 -16.43 -2.67 -22.88
N LYS A 355 -15.75 -3.28 -23.84
CA LYS A 355 -14.81 -4.37 -23.59
C LYS A 355 -13.63 -3.89 -22.73
N MET A 356 -13.10 -2.69 -22.99
CA MET A 356 -12.01 -2.13 -22.19
C MET A 356 -12.41 -1.86 -20.73
N VAL A 357 -13.65 -1.44 -20.47
CA VAL A 357 -14.15 -1.34 -19.08
C VAL A 357 -14.05 -2.69 -18.38
N LYS A 358 -14.46 -3.78 -19.03
CA LYS A 358 -14.38 -5.15 -18.47
C LYS A 358 -12.93 -5.64 -18.31
N ILE A 359 -12.03 -5.26 -19.21
CA ILE A 359 -10.60 -5.55 -19.08
C ILE A 359 -9.99 -4.84 -17.87
N TRP A 360 -10.36 -3.58 -17.63
CA TRP A 360 -9.94 -2.87 -16.43
C TRP A 360 -10.56 -3.46 -15.14
N GLU A 361 -11.81 -3.93 -15.20
CA GLU A 361 -12.42 -4.68 -14.09
C GLU A 361 -11.64 -5.97 -13.82
N LEU A 362 -11.31 -6.74 -14.86
CA LEU A 362 -10.47 -7.93 -14.76
C LEU A 362 -9.11 -7.60 -14.12
N ARG A 363 -8.41 -6.58 -14.62
CA ARG A 363 -7.11 -6.16 -14.07
C ARG A 363 -7.18 -5.84 -12.57
N LYS A 364 -8.24 -5.16 -12.13
CA LYS A 364 -8.48 -4.84 -10.73
C LYS A 364 -8.86 -6.05 -9.87
N CYS A 365 -9.41 -7.08 -10.50
CA CYS A 365 -9.88 -8.28 -9.80
C CYS A 365 -8.84 -9.41 -9.75
N LEU A 366 -7.65 -9.26 -10.34
CA LEU A 366 -6.66 -10.35 -10.38
C LEU A 366 -6.27 -10.85 -9.00
N LEU A 367 -5.86 -9.97 -8.09
CA LEU A 367 -5.55 -10.33 -6.71
C LEU A 367 -6.74 -11.00 -6.01
N PRO A 368 -7.97 -10.44 -6.03
CA PRO A 368 -9.12 -11.12 -5.45
C PRO A 368 -9.55 -12.39 -6.17
N LEU A 369 -9.32 -12.53 -7.46
CA LEU A 369 -9.63 -13.77 -8.19
C LEU A 369 -8.85 -14.96 -7.62
N THR A 370 -7.60 -14.75 -7.20
CA THR A 370 -6.81 -15.81 -6.57
C THR A 370 -7.43 -16.34 -5.28
N ALA A 371 -8.22 -15.52 -4.55
CA ALA A 371 -8.95 -15.96 -3.37
C ALA A 371 -10.17 -16.85 -3.68
N LYS A 372 -10.64 -16.90 -4.94
CA LYS A 372 -11.80 -17.72 -5.35
C LYS A 372 -11.46 -19.18 -5.66
N PHE A 373 -10.17 -19.53 -5.79
CA PHE A 373 -9.76 -20.88 -6.18
C PHE A 373 -10.09 -21.96 -5.16
N SER A 374 -10.09 -21.62 -3.89
CA SER A 374 -10.41 -22.57 -2.83
C SER A 374 -10.91 -21.82 -1.59
N PRO A 375 -11.86 -22.40 -0.87
CA PRO A 375 -12.33 -21.84 0.41
C PRO A 375 -11.25 -21.85 1.51
N THR A 376 -10.10 -22.47 1.29
CA THR A 376 -8.99 -22.57 2.25
C THR A 376 -7.76 -21.80 1.82
N THR A 377 -7.70 -21.28 0.58
CA THR A 377 -6.54 -20.56 0.07
C THR A 377 -6.74 -19.05 0.11
N LYS A 378 -5.64 -18.33 0.32
CA LYS A 378 -5.58 -16.86 0.20
C LYS A 378 -4.37 -16.43 -0.63
N PRO A 379 -4.46 -15.30 -1.34
CA PRO A 379 -3.30 -14.74 -2.00
C PRO A 379 -2.26 -14.31 -0.97
N LEU A 380 -1.00 -14.57 -1.29
CA LEU A 380 0.13 -14.19 -0.45
C LEU A 380 0.66 -12.83 -0.88
N VAL A 381 0.18 -11.78 -0.25
CA VAL A 381 0.56 -10.38 -0.55
C VAL A 381 1.91 -9.94 0.05
N SER A 382 2.65 -10.82 0.72
CA SER A 382 3.91 -10.45 1.38
C SER A 382 5.10 -10.31 0.44
N ILE A 383 5.04 -10.91 -0.77
CA ILE A 383 6.10 -10.89 -1.80
C ILE A 383 5.67 -10.17 -3.08
N ASP A 384 4.60 -9.42 -3.02
CA ASP A 384 3.78 -8.93 -4.11
C ASP A 384 4.57 -8.07 -5.12
N ASP A 385 4.90 -6.82 -4.85
CA ASP A 385 5.32 -5.80 -5.81
C ASP A 385 6.84 -5.69 -6.01
N VAL A 386 7.46 -6.70 -6.60
CA VAL A 386 8.88 -6.62 -6.96
C VAL A 386 9.11 -5.74 -8.19
N GLY A 387 10.31 -5.18 -8.32
CA GLY A 387 10.67 -4.35 -9.46
C GLY A 387 12.00 -4.72 -10.10
N VAL A 388 12.05 -4.63 -11.43
CA VAL A 388 13.25 -4.74 -12.25
C VAL A 388 13.22 -3.74 -13.40
N ARG A 389 14.31 -3.53 -14.09
CA ARG A 389 14.30 -2.76 -15.35
C ARG A 389 13.40 -3.45 -16.38
N THR A 390 12.74 -2.69 -17.25
CA THR A 390 11.80 -3.25 -18.25
C THR A 390 12.44 -4.32 -19.13
N LYS A 391 13.71 -4.18 -19.47
CA LYS A 391 14.48 -5.17 -20.27
C LYS A 391 14.67 -6.50 -19.55
N ASP A 392 14.60 -6.52 -18.23
CA ASP A 392 14.84 -7.71 -17.41
C ASP A 392 13.51 -8.43 -17.06
N ILE A 393 12.34 -7.85 -17.41
CA ILE A 393 11.01 -8.45 -17.16
C ILE A 393 10.87 -9.85 -17.77
N PRO A 394 11.24 -10.10 -19.06
CA PRO A 394 11.06 -11.42 -19.66
C PRO A 394 11.80 -12.53 -18.92
N ASP A 395 13.04 -12.28 -18.53
CA ASP A 395 13.85 -13.26 -17.81
C ASP A 395 13.38 -13.45 -16.36
N LEU A 396 12.96 -12.37 -15.70
CA LEU A 396 12.34 -12.48 -14.37
C LEU A 396 11.06 -13.34 -14.42
N LEU A 397 10.16 -13.10 -15.37
CA LEU A 397 8.93 -13.90 -15.53
C LEU A 397 9.24 -15.39 -15.74
N LYS A 398 10.25 -15.70 -16.56
CA LYS A 398 10.72 -17.07 -16.77
C LYS A 398 11.23 -17.72 -15.47
N ASP A 399 12.04 -16.96 -14.71
CA ASP A 399 12.54 -17.43 -13.42
C ASP A 399 11.43 -17.66 -12.40
N LEU A 400 10.47 -16.73 -12.32
CA LEU A 400 9.31 -16.87 -11.43
C LEU A 400 8.46 -18.08 -11.79
N ARG A 401 8.11 -18.25 -13.08
CA ARG A 401 7.37 -19.43 -13.56
C ARG A 401 8.09 -20.74 -13.19
N LYS A 402 9.43 -20.78 -13.33
CA LYS A 402 10.23 -21.93 -12.91
C LYS A 402 10.17 -22.17 -11.40
N ILE A 403 10.34 -21.10 -10.59
CA ILE A 403 10.29 -21.19 -9.12
C ILE A 403 8.96 -21.78 -8.66
N PHE A 404 7.83 -21.29 -9.19
CA PHE A 404 6.51 -21.75 -8.78
C PHE A 404 6.18 -23.15 -9.31
N LYS A 405 6.63 -23.48 -10.52
CA LYS A 405 6.55 -24.85 -11.04
C LYS A 405 7.31 -25.84 -10.15
N ASP A 406 8.56 -25.50 -9.74
CA ASP A 406 9.39 -26.34 -8.86
C ASP A 406 8.78 -26.48 -7.43
N LEU A 407 7.91 -25.53 -7.05
CA LEU A 407 7.16 -25.57 -5.79
C LEU A 407 5.80 -26.25 -5.92
N ASN A 408 5.40 -26.67 -7.12
CA ASN A 408 4.07 -27.19 -7.47
C ASN A 408 2.95 -26.23 -7.02
N MET A 409 3.10 -24.94 -7.37
CA MET A 409 2.19 -23.88 -6.98
C MET A 409 1.74 -23.07 -8.20
N GLU A 410 0.49 -22.65 -8.20
CA GLU A 410 -0.03 -21.65 -9.13
C GLU A 410 0.31 -20.25 -8.65
N VAL A 411 0.56 -19.33 -9.58
CA VAL A 411 0.88 -17.94 -9.31
C VAL A 411 0.29 -17.04 -10.39
N ALA A 412 -0.37 -15.97 -9.99
CA ALA A 412 -0.73 -14.89 -10.90
C ALA A 412 0.42 -13.87 -10.95
N LEU A 413 0.84 -13.50 -12.18
CA LEU A 413 1.87 -12.51 -12.45
C LEU A 413 1.27 -11.40 -13.32
N TYR A 414 1.26 -10.19 -12.80
CA TYR A 414 0.76 -9.01 -13.51
C TYR A 414 1.45 -7.77 -12.96
N GLY A 415 1.27 -6.61 -13.58
CA GLY A 415 1.87 -5.41 -12.99
C GLY A 415 1.95 -4.21 -13.90
N HIS A 416 2.60 -3.17 -13.40
CA HIS A 416 2.85 -1.92 -14.10
C HIS A 416 4.11 -2.07 -14.98
N ALA A 417 3.97 -2.73 -16.13
CA ALA A 417 5.11 -3.08 -16.97
C ALA A 417 5.93 -1.85 -17.40
N GLY A 418 5.27 -0.70 -17.59
CA GLY A 418 5.93 0.55 -17.96
C GLY A 418 7.00 1.02 -16.97
N THR A 419 6.92 0.60 -15.71
CA THR A 419 7.89 0.92 -14.63
C THR A 419 8.69 -0.29 -14.14
N GLY A 420 8.45 -1.47 -14.73
CA GLY A 420 9.12 -2.70 -14.33
C GLY A 420 8.55 -3.37 -13.07
N THR A 421 7.38 -2.94 -12.58
CA THR A 421 6.71 -3.52 -11.41
C THR A 421 5.98 -4.80 -11.79
N ILE A 422 6.23 -5.88 -11.04
CA ILE A 422 5.53 -7.18 -11.18
C ILE A 422 4.93 -7.58 -9.84
N HIS A 423 3.61 -7.73 -9.81
CA HIS A 423 2.87 -8.32 -8.69
C HIS A 423 2.96 -9.84 -8.79
N ILE A 424 3.21 -10.46 -7.66
CA ILE A 424 3.40 -11.91 -7.54
C ILE A 424 2.42 -12.43 -6.50
N ASP A 425 1.33 -13.03 -6.95
CA ASP A 425 0.26 -13.53 -6.10
C ASP A 425 0.16 -15.06 -6.16
N PRO A 426 1.03 -15.79 -5.44
CA PRO A 426 0.88 -17.23 -5.31
C PRO A 426 -0.34 -17.55 -4.46
N VAL A 427 -1.05 -18.60 -4.88
CA VAL A 427 -2.19 -19.13 -4.15
C VAL A 427 -1.67 -20.14 -3.13
N ILE A 428 -1.81 -19.81 -1.84
CA ILE A 428 -1.38 -20.69 -0.76
C ILE A 428 -2.52 -21.07 0.17
N GLU A 429 -2.44 -22.25 0.71
CA GLU A 429 -3.25 -22.64 1.84
C GLU A 429 -2.64 -22.03 3.12
N ALA A 430 -3.41 -21.19 3.85
CA ALA A 430 -2.90 -20.40 4.98
C ALA A 430 -3.31 -20.95 6.35
N SER A 431 -3.60 -22.25 6.45
CA SER A 431 -4.27 -22.86 7.62
C SER A 431 -3.34 -23.47 8.67
N THR A 432 -2.04 -23.60 8.42
CA THR A 432 -1.11 -24.25 9.35
C THR A 432 0.26 -23.59 9.44
N THR A 433 1.00 -23.86 10.54
CA THR A 433 2.40 -23.44 10.71
C THR A 433 3.34 -23.98 9.62
N LYS A 434 2.99 -25.09 8.95
CA LYS A 434 3.72 -25.62 7.79
C LYS A 434 3.66 -24.63 6.63
N HIS A 435 2.54 -23.96 6.43
CA HIS A 435 2.34 -23.00 5.35
C HIS A 435 3.15 -21.73 5.56
N ILE A 436 3.38 -21.29 6.80
CA ILE A 436 4.27 -20.15 7.12
C ILE A 436 5.71 -20.43 6.66
N LYS A 437 6.23 -21.63 6.91
CA LYS A 437 7.56 -22.02 6.43
C LYS A 437 7.64 -21.99 4.91
N THR A 438 6.54 -22.29 4.23
CA THR A 438 6.43 -22.22 2.76
C THR A 438 6.50 -20.76 2.29
N ILE A 439 5.84 -19.80 2.98
CA ILE A 439 5.90 -18.36 2.68
C ILE A 439 7.36 -17.89 2.65
N LYS A 440 8.12 -18.21 3.70
CA LYS A 440 9.55 -17.86 3.75
C LYS A 440 10.33 -18.46 2.60
N LYS A 441 10.11 -19.74 2.29
CA LYS A 441 10.80 -20.42 1.19
C LYS A 441 10.51 -19.79 -0.17
N ILE A 442 9.27 -19.32 -0.39
CA ILE A 442 8.88 -18.61 -1.60
C ILE A 442 9.64 -17.27 -1.65
N ALA A 443 9.56 -16.46 -0.58
CA ALA A 443 10.21 -15.17 -0.50
C ALA A 443 11.74 -15.27 -0.73
N ASP A 444 12.42 -16.22 -0.08
CA ASP A 444 13.86 -16.47 -0.27
C ASP A 444 14.21 -16.75 -1.75
N LYS A 445 13.40 -17.54 -2.46
CA LYS A 445 13.64 -17.88 -3.87
C LYS A 445 13.32 -16.70 -4.80
N VAL A 446 12.20 -16.03 -4.59
CA VAL A 446 11.75 -14.90 -5.41
C VAL A 446 12.74 -13.74 -5.29
N TYR A 447 13.07 -13.30 -4.07
CA TYR A 447 13.98 -12.17 -3.90
C TYR A 447 15.40 -12.49 -4.38
N LYS A 448 15.87 -13.72 -4.22
CA LYS A 448 17.14 -14.14 -4.82
C LYS A 448 17.11 -14.03 -6.35
N ALA A 449 15.99 -14.32 -7.00
CA ALA A 449 15.85 -14.12 -8.44
C ALA A 449 15.85 -12.64 -8.80
N VAL A 450 15.07 -11.81 -8.09
CA VAL A 450 14.99 -10.36 -8.30
C VAL A 450 16.37 -9.67 -8.19
N PHE A 451 17.16 -10.02 -7.18
CA PHE A 451 18.48 -9.41 -6.94
C PHE A 451 19.51 -9.73 -8.04
N ARG A 452 19.33 -10.79 -8.83
CA ARG A 452 20.18 -11.05 -10.01
C ARG A 452 20.07 -9.97 -11.09
N TYR A 453 18.97 -9.23 -11.09
CA TYR A 453 18.68 -8.15 -12.03
C TYR A 453 18.85 -6.76 -11.41
N ASP A 454 19.57 -6.62 -10.29
CA ASP A 454 19.64 -5.40 -9.49
C ASP A 454 18.25 -4.86 -9.10
N GLY A 455 17.25 -5.74 -9.01
CA GLY A 455 15.86 -5.37 -8.72
C GLY A 455 15.62 -5.00 -7.27
N THR A 456 14.36 -4.70 -6.96
CA THR A 456 13.87 -4.31 -5.61
C THR A 456 12.79 -5.24 -5.10
N ILE A 457 12.72 -5.37 -3.79
CA ILE A 457 11.66 -6.16 -3.11
C ILE A 457 10.33 -5.44 -3.01
N SER A 458 10.27 -4.15 -3.31
CA SER A 458 9.03 -3.37 -3.34
C SER A 458 9.19 -2.11 -4.18
N THR A 459 8.22 -1.88 -5.07
CA THR A 459 8.14 -0.69 -5.91
C THR A 459 7.15 0.35 -5.39
N GLU A 460 6.11 -0.06 -4.63
CA GLU A 460 5.01 0.84 -4.23
C GLU A 460 4.37 0.54 -2.87
N HIS A 461 4.46 -0.71 -2.34
CA HIS A 461 3.79 -1.09 -1.08
C HIS A 461 4.65 -0.86 0.17
N GLY A 462 5.92 -0.50 -0.01
CA GLY A 462 6.88 -0.31 1.07
C GLY A 462 7.54 -1.63 1.54
N GLY A 463 8.67 -1.52 2.24
CA GLY A 463 9.36 -2.68 2.80
C GLY A 463 8.53 -3.39 3.86
N GLY A 464 8.23 -2.72 4.95
CA GLY A 464 7.37 -3.23 6.02
C GLY A 464 7.89 -4.49 6.71
N ARG A 465 7.06 -5.05 7.59
CA ARG A 465 7.45 -6.21 8.42
C ARG A 465 7.78 -7.45 7.61
N CYS A 466 7.06 -7.71 6.52
CA CYS A 466 7.23 -8.93 5.73
C CYS A 466 8.51 -8.96 4.87
N ARG A 467 9.15 -7.82 4.65
CA ARG A 467 10.27 -7.66 3.70
C ARG A 467 11.56 -7.12 4.32
N SER A 468 11.47 -6.46 5.48
CA SER A 468 12.60 -5.77 6.13
C SER A 468 13.84 -6.65 6.32
N MET A 469 13.67 -7.95 6.50
CA MET A 469 14.77 -8.91 6.62
C MET A 469 15.61 -9.07 5.35
N TYR A 470 15.10 -8.66 4.19
CA TYR A 470 15.79 -8.76 2.90
C TYR A 470 16.47 -7.46 2.46
N LEU A 471 16.27 -6.35 3.19
CA LEU A 471 16.87 -5.05 2.85
C LEU A 471 18.40 -5.11 2.81
N LYS A 472 19.02 -5.88 3.70
CA LYS A 472 20.48 -6.06 3.70
C LYS A 472 20.96 -6.83 2.48
N ASP A 473 20.17 -7.79 2.00
CA ASP A 473 20.50 -8.58 0.81
C ASP A 473 20.30 -7.73 -0.47
N GLU A 474 19.29 -6.84 -0.47
CA GLU A 474 19.01 -5.92 -1.57
C GLU A 474 20.06 -4.82 -1.71
N TRP A 475 20.46 -4.19 -0.60
CA TRP A 475 21.26 -2.96 -0.60
C TRP A 475 22.73 -3.15 -0.21
N GLY A 476 23.09 -4.33 0.29
CA GLY A 476 24.42 -4.60 0.84
C GLY A 476 24.67 -3.98 2.21
N ASN A 477 25.77 -4.39 2.84
CA ASN A 477 26.08 -4.03 4.23
C ASN A 477 26.25 -2.52 4.47
N LYS A 478 26.86 -1.81 3.53
CA LYS A 478 27.20 -0.39 3.70
C LYS A 478 25.95 0.49 3.61
N ILE A 479 25.16 0.35 2.54
CA ILE A 479 23.92 1.13 2.38
C ILE A 479 22.95 0.78 3.50
N TYR A 480 22.83 -0.49 3.87
CA TYR A 480 21.98 -0.90 5.01
C TYR A 480 22.37 -0.16 6.31
N LYS A 481 23.67 0.06 6.57
CA LYS A 481 24.12 0.88 7.71
C LYS A 481 23.73 2.35 7.56
N TYR A 482 23.81 2.94 6.35
CA TYR A 482 23.37 4.32 6.12
C TYR A 482 21.86 4.47 6.37
N LEU A 483 21.07 3.50 5.92
CA LEU A 483 19.62 3.48 6.20
C LEU A 483 19.33 3.41 7.72
N GLN A 484 20.09 2.61 8.46
CA GLN A 484 19.99 2.57 9.93
C GLN A 484 20.46 3.89 10.58
N GLU A 485 21.45 4.57 9.99
CA GLU A 485 21.91 5.87 10.46
C GLU A 485 20.82 6.95 10.24
N ILE A 486 20.10 6.92 9.11
CA ILE A 486 18.91 7.77 8.88
C ILE A 486 17.89 7.56 10.01
N LYS A 487 17.48 6.31 10.28
CA LYS A 487 16.55 6.00 11.38
C LYS A 487 17.00 6.61 12.70
N LYS A 488 18.28 6.43 13.06
CA LYS A 488 18.85 6.95 14.31
C LYS A 488 18.90 8.48 14.38
N ILE A 489 19.01 9.16 13.24
CA ILE A 489 18.98 10.62 13.18
C ILE A 489 17.59 11.13 13.59
N PHE A 490 16.51 10.49 13.10
CA PHE A 490 15.14 10.89 13.35
C PHE A 490 14.53 10.26 14.60
N ASP A 491 14.91 9.03 14.95
CA ASP A 491 14.35 8.26 16.06
C ASP A 491 15.41 7.32 16.64
N SER A 492 16.19 7.83 17.57
CA SER A 492 17.31 7.09 18.17
C SER A 492 16.88 5.95 19.10
N GLU A 493 15.66 6.00 19.64
CA GLU A 493 15.11 5.04 20.59
C GLU A 493 14.18 3.99 19.94
N ASP A 494 14.00 4.06 18.60
CA ASP A 494 13.09 3.18 17.84
C ASP A 494 11.65 3.20 18.40
N THR A 495 11.15 4.39 18.72
CA THR A 495 9.79 4.62 19.23
C THR A 495 8.74 4.56 18.13
N LEU A 496 9.08 5.12 16.93
CA LEU A 496 8.17 5.24 15.81
C LEU A 496 8.19 3.98 14.93
N ASN A 497 7.08 3.29 14.88
CA ASN A 497 6.83 2.05 14.14
C ASN A 497 7.98 1.02 14.27
N PRO A 498 8.31 0.62 15.51
CA PRO A 498 9.51 -0.16 15.80
C PRO A 498 9.50 -1.51 15.08
N SER A 499 10.70 -2.00 14.74
CA SER A 499 10.91 -3.30 14.07
C SER A 499 10.18 -3.48 12.73
N THR A 500 9.73 -2.39 12.11
CA THR A 500 9.00 -2.45 10.82
C THR A 500 9.94 -2.29 9.63
N MET A 501 10.90 -1.34 9.70
CA MET A 501 11.88 -1.12 8.62
C MET A 501 13.14 -1.98 8.80
N PHE A 502 13.60 -2.23 10.02
CA PHE A 502 14.85 -2.92 10.31
C PHE A 502 14.63 -4.08 11.29
N ASN A 503 14.04 -5.16 10.81
CA ASN A 503 13.90 -6.39 11.60
C ASN A 503 14.77 -7.48 10.97
N THR A 504 15.83 -7.88 11.66
CA THR A 504 16.73 -8.96 11.23
C THR A 504 16.37 -10.32 11.82
N ASP A 505 15.45 -10.38 12.77
CA ASP A 505 15.00 -11.64 13.35
C ASP A 505 13.99 -12.34 12.43
N LYS A 506 14.55 -13.17 11.55
CA LYS A 506 13.80 -13.96 10.56
C LYS A 506 12.74 -14.92 11.19
N LYS A 507 12.79 -15.15 12.50
CA LYS A 507 11.79 -15.98 13.20
C LYS A 507 10.59 -15.15 13.64
N LYS A 508 10.82 -13.98 14.23
CA LYS A 508 9.75 -13.10 14.72
C LYS A 508 8.80 -12.60 13.64
N ILE A 509 9.27 -12.43 12.40
CA ILE A 509 8.44 -11.96 11.30
C ILE A 509 7.27 -12.90 11.01
N TYR A 510 7.43 -14.19 11.33
CA TYR A 510 6.40 -15.20 11.08
C TYR A 510 5.60 -15.59 12.33
N ASP A 511 6.02 -15.15 13.53
CA ASP A 511 5.33 -15.50 14.79
C ASP A 511 4.01 -14.73 14.98
N ASP A 512 3.92 -13.52 14.41
CA ASP A 512 2.76 -12.62 14.57
C ASP A 512 1.80 -12.65 13.38
N ILE A 513 1.86 -13.70 12.57
CA ILE A 513 0.92 -13.90 11.44
C ILE A 513 -0.47 -14.28 11.97
N LYS A 514 -1.51 -13.74 11.34
CA LYS A 514 -2.92 -14.13 11.55
C LYS A 514 -3.12 -15.60 11.20
N LEU A 515 -2.90 -16.52 12.12
CA LEU A 515 -3.09 -17.95 11.89
C LEU A 515 -3.98 -18.62 12.92
N PRO A 516 -4.53 -19.74 12.51
CA PRO A 516 -5.17 -20.00 11.23
C PRO A 516 -6.52 -19.28 11.20
N ILE A 517 -6.84 -18.62 10.12
CA ILE A 517 -8.18 -18.05 9.98
C ILE A 517 -9.13 -19.20 9.75
N LYS A 518 -9.74 -19.72 10.82
CA LYS A 518 -10.91 -20.61 10.67
C LYS A 518 -12.03 -19.74 10.10
N PRO A 519 -12.58 -20.05 8.92
CA PRO A 519 -13.72 -19.33 8.42
C PRO A 519 -14.91 -19.55 9.36
N LEU A 520 -15.59 -18.47 9.76
CA LEU A 520 -16.84 -18.55 10.52
C LEU A 520 -18.05 -18.68 9.59
N GLY A 521 -17.86 -18.44 8.29
CA GLY A 521 -18.87 -18.58 7.25
C GLY A 521 -18.27 -18.31 5.87
N ALA A 522 -18.92 -18.84 4.83
CA ALA A 522 -18.54 -18.61 3.45
C ALA A 522 -18.67 -17.12 3.05
N GLU A 523 -19.54 -16.38 3.73
CA GLU A 523 -19.82 -14.97 3.44
C GLU A 523 -18.67 -14.04 3.81
N GLU A 524 -17.90 -14.36 4.87
CA GLU A 524 -16.78 -13.52 5.32
C GLU A 524 -15.42 -13.95 4.75
N TRP A 525 -15.29 -15.23 4.41
CA TRP A 525 -14.01 -15.85 4.07
C TRP A 525 -13.21 -15.12 2.98
N PRO A 526 -13.84 -14.67 1.88
CA PRO A 526 -13.09 -13.97 0.84
C PRO A 526 -12.57 -12.59 1.24
N CYS A 527 -12.97 -12.04 2.39
CA CYS A 527 -12.59 -10.69 2.81
C CYS A 527 -11.07 -10.57 3.01
N MET A 528 -10.45 -9.68 2.22
CA MET A 528 -9.01 -9.36 2.26
C MET A 528 -8.69 -8.11 3.09
N GLU A 529 -9.68 -7.52 3.75
CA GLU A 529 -9.53 -6.29 4.53
C GLU A 529 -9.03 -5.05 3.74
N CYS A 530 -9.27 -5.00 2.43
CA CYS A 530 -8.87 -3.93 1.53
C CYS A 530 -9.58 -2.58 1.76
N ALA A 531 -10.58 -2.54 2.65
CA ALA A 531 -11.35 -1.36 3.06
C ALA A 531 -12.23 -0.68 1.98
N TYR A 532 -12.32 -1.20 0.74
CA TYR A 532 -13.14 -0.60 -0.34
C TYR A 532 -14.62 -0.44 0.02
N CYS A 533 -15.15 -1.33 0.84
CA CYS A 533 -16.55 -1.27 1.30
C CYS A 533 -16.81 -0.18 2.35
N GLN A 534 -15.78 0.36 3.01
CA GLN A 534 -15.94 1.33 4.10
C GLN A 534 -16.54 2.64 3.61
N ASN A 535 -16.04 3.20 2.52
CA ASN A 535 -16.50 4.47 1.95
C ASN A 535 -17.94 4.42 1.37
N LYS A 536 -18.52 3.24 1.28
CA LYS A 536 -19.93 3.05 0.87
C LYS A 536 -20.83 2.70 2.03
N CYS A 537 -20.29 2.60 3.25
CA CYS A 537 -21.04 2.25 4.44
C CYS A 537 -21.61 3.51 5.12
N PRO A 538 -22.94 3.68 5.19
CA PRO A 538 -23.54 4.83 5.88
C PRO A 538 -23.17 4.91 7.36
N ALA A 539 -23.04 3.77 8.04
CA ALA A 539 -22.63 3.75 9.45
C ALA A 539 -21.20 4.29 9.63
N TRP A 540 -20.26 3.93 8.75
CA TRP A 540 -18.89 4.43 8.82
C TRP A 540 -18.80 5.93 8.48
N ILE A 541 -19.57 6.37 7.48
CA ILE A 541 -19.61 7.79 7.08
C ILE A 541 -20.22 8.64 8.21
N SER A 542 -21.34 8.19 8.82
CA SER A 542 -22.04 8.91 9.88
C SER A 542 -21.28 8.91 11.22
N ALA A 543 -20.50 7.88 11.49
CA ALA A 543 -19.67 7.76 12.70
C ALA A 543 -18.35 8.56 12.62
N LYS A 544 -18.23 9.50 11.68
CA LYS A 544 -17.00 10.28 11.44
C LYS A 544 -15.77 9.38 11.33
N LYS A 545 -15.71 8.54 10.30
CA LYS A 545 -14.54 7.72 9.93
C LYS A 545 -13.76 7.16 11.14
N GLY A 546 -13.60 5.87 11.27
CA GLY A 546 -12.73 5.24 12.28
C GLY A 546 -13.40 4.34 13.31
N GLU A 547 -14.69 4.52 13.65
CA GLU A 547 -15.32 3.71 14.70
C GLU A 547 -15.88 2.38 14.19
N THR A 548 -16.83 2.42 13.28
CA THR A 548 -17.51 1.20 12.84
C THR A 548 -17.85 1.22 11.36
N GLY A 549 -17.42 0.19 10.65
CA GLY A 549 -17.70 -0.05 9.24
C GLY A 549 -17.68 -1.54 8.93
N PRO A 550 -17.85 -1.96 7.69
CA PRO A 550 -17.98 -3.38 7.34
C PRO A 550 -16.82 -4.26 7.82
N LYS A 551 -15.59 -3.77 7.71
CA LYS A 551 -14.39 -4.45 8.22
C LYS A 551 -14.42 -4.57 9.75
N GLN A 552 -14.76 -3.51 10.43
CA GLN A 552 -14.87 -3.45 11.89
C GLN A 552 -15.98 -4.37 12.41
N PHE A 553 -17.14 -4.36 11.79
CA PHE A 553 -18.24 -5.28 12.15
C PHE A 553 -17.80 -6.74 12.00
N LYS A 554 -17.13 -7.09 10.90
CA LYS A 554 -16.59 -8.43 10.70
C LYS A 554 -15.62 -8.81 11.83
N ASN A 555 -14.68 -7.94 12.17
CA ASN A 555 -13.68 -8.21 13.19
C ASN A 555 -14.31 -8.31 14.59
N LEU A 556 -15.30 -7.47 14.90
CA LEU A 556 -16.06 -7.56 16.15
C LEU A 556 -16.83 -8.88 16.27
N ILE A 557 -17.52 -9.31 15.22
CA ILE A 557 -18.23 -10.60 15.19
C ILE A 557 -17.24 -11.74 15.43
N ARG A 558 -16.09 -11.72 14.76
CA ARG A 558 -15.05 -12.75 14.98
C ARG A 558 -14.54 -12.76 16.41
N TYR A 559 -14.21 -11.59 16.95
CA TYR A 559 -13.76 -11.46 18.34
C TYR A 559 -14.83 -11.98 19.32
N ARG A 560 -16.09 -11.56 19.14
CA ARG A 560 -17.22 -12.00 19.97
C ARG A 560 -17.39 -13.52 19.99
N ILE A 561 -17.24 -14.19 18.84
CA ILE A 561 -17.45 -15.62 18.72
C ILE A 561 -16.23 -16.43 19.20
N LEU A 562 -15.03 -16.00 18.90
CA LEU A 562 -13.81 -16.79 19.10
C LEU A 562 -13.12 -16.55 20.44
N ASP A 563 -13.21 -15.32 20.97
CA ASP A 563 -12.38 -14.86 22.09
C ASP A 563 -13.17 -14.44 23.33
N VAL A 564 -14.50 -14.13 23.18
CA VAL A 564 -15.33 -13.62 24.30
C VAL A 564 -16.15 -14.76 24.88
N LYS A 565 -16.03 -14.98 26.20
CA LYS A 565 -16.81 -15.99 26.92
C LYS A 565 -18.21 -15.48 27.24
N GLU A 566 -19.18 -16.39 27.31
CA GLU A 566 -20.53 -16.05 27.78
C GLU A 566 -20.48 -15.49 29.21
N GLY A 567 -21.21 -14.39 29.43
CA GLY A 567 -21.20 -13.65 30.70
C GLY A 567 -20.17 -12.53 30.80
N ASP A 568 -19.32 -12.33 29.74
CA ASP A 568 -18.39 -11.22 29.70
C ASP A 568 -19.12 -9.87 29.64
N PRO A 569 -18.76 -8.87 30.49
CA PRO A 569 -19.41 -7.57 30.50
C PRO A 569 -19.28 -6.79 29.17
N GLU A 570 -18.30 -7.07 28.34
CA GLU A 570 -18.11 -6.41 27.02
C GLU A 570 -19.17 -6.86 25.99
N ILE A 571 -19.90 -7.96 26.21
CA ILE A 571 -20.85 -8.51 25.21
C ILE A 571 -21.90 -7.49 24.79
N ALA A 572 -22.52 -6.80 25.74
CA ALA A 572 -23.57 -5.83 25.46
C ALA A 572 -23.08 -4.68 24.58
N GLU A 573 -21.87 -4.18 24.84
CA GLU A 573 -21.26 -3.09 24.09
C GLU A 573 -20.81 -3.55 22.69
N ILE A 574 -20.22 -4.75 22.57
CA ILE A 574 -19.86 -5.35 21.27
C ILE A 574 -21.11 -5.52 20.41
N ASP A 575 -22.18 -6.07 20.95
CA ASP A 575 -23.42 -6.29 20.23
C ASP A 575 -24.09 -4.97 19.83
N GLU A 576 -24.02 -3.93 20.67
CA GLU A 576 -24.46 -2.59 20.31
C GLU A 576 -23.67 -2.05 19.11
N GLN A 577 -22.35 -2.14 19.11
CA GLN A 577 -21.53 -1.71 17.97
C GLN A 577 -21.89 -2.47 16.69
N ILE A 578 -22.06 -3.79 16.77
CA ILE A 578 -22.45 -4.61 15.60
C ILE A 578 -23.84 -4.19 15.08
N ARG A 579 -24.78 -3.81 15.96
CA ARG A 579 -26.12 -3.34 15.57
C ARG A 579 -26.14 -1.99 14.86
N ARG A 580 -25.08 -1.19 14.92
CA ARG A 580 -24.94 0.05 14.14
C ARG A 580 -24.95 -0.21 12.63
N CYS A 581 -24.65 -1.41 12.18
CA CYS A 581 -24.85 -1.82 10.80
C CYS A 581 -26.35 -1.82 10.46
N ILE A 582 -26.77 -0.98 9.52
CA ILE A 582 -28.17 -0.89 9.07
C ILE A 582 -28.57 -1.96 8.04
N LEU A 583 -27.68 -2.91 7.75
CA LEU A 583 -27.88 -4.00 6.78
C LEU A 583 -28.27 -3.52 5.36
N CYS A 584 -27.80 -2.35 4.93
CA CYS A 584 -28.15 -1.76 3.64
C CYS A 584 -27.58 -2.53 2.41
N GLY A 585 -26.60 -3.41 2.60
CA GLY A 585 -25.98 -4.23 1.55
C GLY A 585 -24.94 -3.52 0.69
N ASN A 586 -24.64 -2.23 0.89
CA ASN A 586 -23.64 -1.52 0.09
C ASN A 586 -22.25 -2.16 0.14
N CYS A 587 -21.86 -2.72 1.30
CA CYS A 587 -20.60 -3.44 1.44
C CYS A 587 -20.57 -4.73 0.62
N THR A 588 -21.64 -5.53 0.66
CA THR A 588 -21.78 -6.75 -0.15
C THR A 588 -21.76 -6.41 -1.63
N LYS A 589 -22.58 -5.48 -2.09
CA LYS A 589 -22.60 -5.03 -3.49
C LYS A 589 -21.22 -4.54 -3.97
N THR A 590 -20.49 -3.79 -3.14
CA THR A 590 -19.13 -3.34 -3.48
C THR A 590 -18.16 -4.51 -3.52
N CYS A 591 -18.29 -5.48 -2.60
CA CYS A 591 -17.35 -6.57 -2.44
C CYS A 591 -17.61 -7.72 -3.43
N GLU A 592 -18.85 -7.94 -3.88
CA GLU A 592 -19.20 -9.01 -4.84
C GLU A 592 -18.44 -8.90 -6.14
N THR A 593 -18.20 -7.68 -6.63
CA THR A 593 -17.42 -7.42 -7.84
C THR A 593 -15.92 -7.59 -7.64
N ILE A 594 -15.42 -7.55 -6.40
CA ILE A 594 -13.99 -7.58 -6.07
C ILE A 594 -13.59 -8.98 -5.59
N VAL A 595 -14.01 -9.38 -4.39
CA VAL A 595 -13.58 -10.63 -3.74
C VAL A 595 -14.72 -11.61 -3.47
N GLY A 596 -15.96 -11.18 -3.63
CA GLY A 596 -17.15 -12.01 -3.39
C GLY A 596 -17.56 -12.16 -1.92
N ALA A 597 -17.00 -11.36 -0.99
CA ALA A 597 -17.42 -11.39 0.40
C ALA A 597 -18.81 -10.76 0.60
N LYS A 598 -19.65 -11.40 1.38
CA LYS A 598 -21.05 -11.01 1.66
C LYS A 598 -21.19 -10.53 3.10
N LEU A 599 -20.57 -9.37 3.41
CA LEU A 599 -20.47 -8.87 4.78
C LEU A 599 -21.80 -8.45 5.42
N LYS A 600 -22.82 -8.06 4.60
CA LYS A 600 -24.18 -7.82 5.10
C LYS A 600 -24.76 -9.13 5.62
N GLU A 601 -24.71 -10.17 4.82
CA GLU A 601 -25.25 -11.49 5.10
C GLU A 601 -24.54 -12.12 6.30
N PHE A 602 -23.22 -11.93 6.41
CA PHE A 602 -22.45 -12.37 7.57
C PHE A 602 -22.95 -11.70 8.86
N ASN A 603 -23.14 -10.37 8.85
CA ASN A 603 -23.70 -9.63 10.00
C ASN A 603 -25.15 -10.05 10.32
N GLU A 604 -25.98 -10.24 9.29
CA GLU A 604 -27.37 -10.69 9.43
C GLU A 604 -27.43 -12.12 10.02
N ASN A 605 -26.57 -13.03 9.55
CA ASN A 605 -26.46 -14.39 10.08
C ASN A 605 -26.03 -14.39 11.54
N TYR A 606 -25.08 -13.53 11.94
CA TYR A 606 -24.71 -13.36 13.33
C TYR A 606 -25.90 -12.90 14.18
N ARG A 607 -26.62 -11.84 13.77
CA ARG A 607 -27.78 -11.32 14.50
C ARG A 607 -28.92 -12.35 14.65
N ASN A 608 -29.01 -13.25 13.68
CA ASN A 608 -30.01 -14.33 13.70
C ASN A 608 -29.51 -15.63 14.38
N ASN A 609 -28.38 -15.56 15.12
CA ASN A 609 -27.73 -16.69 15.78
C ASN A 609 -27.39 -17.87 14.84
N LYS A 610 -27.15 -17.60 13.56
CA LYS A 610 -26.79 -18.62 12.56
C LYS A 610 -25.29 -18.84 12.44
N VAL A 611 -24.47 -17.92 12.92
CA VAL A 611 -23.00 -18.07 12.97
C VAL A 611 -22.63 -18.61 14.35
N LYS A 612 -22.02 -19.80 14.37
CA LYS A 612 -21.54 -20.47 15.59
C LYS A 612 -20.03 -20.66 15.49
N GLY A 613 -19.31 -20.54 16.61
CA GLY A 613 -17.87 -20.74 16.73
C GLY A 613 -17.42 -22.20 16.56
#